data_2e76f07d3c16dd63f8360f00bcf7e0ac
#
_entry.id   2e76f07d3c16dd63f8360f00bcf7e0ac
#
_cell.length_a   1.000
_cell.length_b   1.000
_cell.length_c   1.000
_cell.angle_alpha   90.00
_cell.angle_beta   90.00
_cell.angle_gamma   90.00
#
_symmetry.space_group_name_H-M   'P 1'
#
loop_
_entity.id
_entity.type
_entity.pdbx_description
1 polymer ?
#
loop_
_entity_poly.entity_id
_entity_poly.type
_entity_poly.pdbx_seq_one_letter_code
_entity_poly.pdbx_strand_id
1 'polypeptide(L)'
;MQGLQQFWTSTDGVGRAVALLLLAMSVSAWVLILWKGWVLRRAAADIARAVPAFWDAANLEDGRQRLAALDREKVLQPLLAAAVAQPTALTLEASGRAESQLTRRLRDALHQGLAHLQFGQVLLASVGSTAPFVGLFGTVWGIYHALGGMAAAGSISIDKVSGPIGEALIMTAAGIAVAVPAVLAFNVFGKWVSACEAELEGFAHDLREIMQPPDSLRSPPPEGARSGPGNPDPKRVLDY
;
A
#
# COMPACT_ATOMS: atom_id res chain seq x y z
N MET A 1 16.12 -35.90 -8.67
CA MET A 1 17.35 -35.14 -8.33
C MET A 1 18.33 -35.02 -9.52
N GLN A 2 18.34 -35.98 -10.47
CA GLN A 2 19.22 -35.94 -11.65
C GLN A 2 19.02 -34.72 -12.54
N GLY A 3 17.80 -34.26 -12.77
CA GLY A 3 17.52 -33.09 -13.63
C GLY A 3 18.06 -31.76 -13.09
N LEU A 4 18.04 -31.55 -11.75
CA LEU A 4 18.62 -30.34 -11.15
C LEU A 4 20.15 -30.33 -11.25
N GLN A 5 20.80 -31.49 -11.04
CA GLN A 5 22.26 -31.60 -11.18
C GLN A 5 22.68 -31.41 -12.64
N GLN A 6 21.93 -31.96 -13.58
CA GLN A 6 22.17 -31.80 -15.00
C GLN A 6 22.04 -30.32 -15.41
N PHE A 7 20.94 -29.63 -14.97
CA PHE A 7 20.76 -28.22 -15.19
C PHE A 7 21.95 -27.36 -14.69
N TRP A 8 22.46 -27.62 -13.47
CA TRP A 8 23.60 -26.88 -12.93
C TRP A 8 24.92 -27.16 -13.65
N THR A 9 25.08 -28.32 -14.25
CA THR A 9 26.31 -28.66 -14.99
C THR A 9 26.28 -28.21 -16.45
N SER A 10 25.09 -28.19 -17.08
CA SER A 10 24.91 -27.80 -18.50
C SER A 10 24.76 -26.29 -18.69
N THR A 11 24.26 -25.57 -17.67
CA THR A 11 23.95 -24.13 -17.77
C THR A 11 25.20 -23.28 -17.54
N ASP A 12 25.38 -22.25 -18.35
CA ASP A 12 26.45 -21.26 -18.24
C ASP A 12 26.29 -20.31 -17.04
N GLY A 13 27.30 -19.47 -16.78
CA GLY A 13 27.26 -18.52 -15.65
C GLY A 13 26.09 -17.55 -15.67
N VAL A 14 25.65 -17.08 -16.86
CA VAL A 14 24.52 -16.16 -17.00
C VAL A 14 23.20 -16.86 -16.71
N GLY A 15 23.00 -18.06 -17.26
CA GLY A 15 21.81 -18.84 -17.00
C GLY A 15 21.65 -19.19 -15.49
N ARG A 16 22.76 -19.52 -14.81
CA ARG A 16 22.76 -19.72 -13.34
C ARG A 16 22.37 -18.45 -12.60
N ALA A 17 22.90 -17.29 -13.02
CA ALA A 17 22.57 -16.02 -12.39
C ALA A 17 21.07 -15.68 -12.55
N VAL A 18 20.50 -15.92 -13.74
CA VAL A 18 19.05 -15.74 -13.97
C VAL A 18 18.21 -16.69 -13.10
N ALA A 19 18.60 -17.96 -13.01
CA ALA A 19 17.90 -18.92 -12.17
C ALA A 19 17.93 -18.54 -10.68
N LEU A 20 19.09 -18.09 -10.17
CA LEU A 20 19.23 -17.62 -8.81
C LEU A 20 18.43 -16.34 -8.55
N LEU A 21 18.38 -15.43 -9.50
CA LEU A 21 17.57 -14.22 -9.42
C LEU A 21 16.07 -14.57 -9.34
N LEU A 22 15.58 -15.46 -10.22
CA LEU A 22 14.19 -15.92 -10.17
C LEU A 22 13.87 -16.64 -8.85
N LEU A 23 14.80 -17.44 -8.34
CA LEU A 23 14.66 -18.08 -7.03
C LEU A 23 14.56 -17.05 -5.89
N ALA A 24 15.43 -16.04 -5.89
CA ALA A 24 15.40 -14.96 -4.89
C ALA A 24 14.10 -14.17 -4.96
N MET A 25 13.62 -13.84 -6.18
CA MET A 25 12.34 -13.19 -6.40
C MET A 25 11.17 -14.06 -5.88
N SER A 26 11.20 -15.36 -6.15
CA SER A 26 10.19 -16.30 -5.68
C SER A 26 10.15 -16.38 -4.15
N VAL A 27 11.30 -16.58 -3.51
CA VAL A 27 11.39 -16.66 -2.04
C VAL A 27 10.92 -15.36 -1.39
N SER A 28 11.38 -14.21 -1.88
CA SER A 28 10.96 -12.91 -1.36
C SER A 28 9.45 -12.67 -1.51
N ALA A 29 8.87 -13.02 -2.66
CA ALA A 29 7.44 -12.92 -2.89
C ALA A 29 6.65 -13.81 -1.92
N TRP A 30 7.01 -15.09 -1.76
CA TRP A 30 6.33 -15.99 -0.83
C TRP A 30 6.44 -15.57 0.62
N VAL A 31 7.61 -15.13 1.07
CA VAL A 31 7.79 -14.57 2.43
C VAL A 31 6.84 -13.40 2.65
N LEU A 32 6.78 -12.46 1.69
CA LEU A 32 5.87 -11.33 1.79
C LEU A 32 4.39 -11.75 1.74
N ILE A 33 4.01 -12.68 0.87
CA ILE A 33 2.63 -13.16 0.76
C ILE A 33 2.15 -13.72 2.10
N LEU A 34 2.93 -14.59 2.71
CA LEU A 34 2.57 -15.23 3.97
C LEU A 34 2.54 -14.23 5.13
N TRP A 35 3.59 -13.45 5.29
CA TRP A 35 3.71 -12.45 6.35
C TRP A 35 2.63 -11.37 6.23
N LYS A 36 2.49 -10.77 5.04
CA LYS A 36 1.53 -9.68 4.78
C LYS A 36 0.09 -10.15 4.88
N GLY A 37 -0.20 -11.34 4.37
CA GLY A 37 -1.53 -11.95 4.51
C GLY A 37 -1.93 -12.13 5.97
N TRP A 38 -0.99 -12.50 6.83
CA TRP A 38 -1.23 -12.61 8.27
C TRP A 38 -1.43 -11.24 8.94
N VAL A 39 -0.56 -10.26 8.65
CA VAL A 39 -0.65 -8.88 9.19
C VAL A 39 -1.97 -8.22 8.81
N LEU A 40 -2.34 -8.26 7.51
CA LEU A 40 -3.57 -7.60 7.04
C LEU A 40 -4.84 -8.24 7.59
N ARG A 41 -4.90 -9.57 7.67
CA ARG A 41 -6.04 -10.25 8.30
C ARG A 41 -6.17 -9.87 9.77
N ARG A 42 -5.04 -9.75 10.46
CA ARG A 42 -5.00 -9.36 11.86
C ARG A 42 -5.42 -7.90 12.04
N ALA A 43 -4.88 -6.97 11.24
CA ALA A 43 -5.25 -5.56 11.26
C ALA A 43 -6.76 -5.36 11.00
N ALA A 44 -7.31 -6.00 9.97
CA ALA A 44 -8.75 -5.94 9.66
C ALA A 44 -9.62 -6.46 10.82
N ALA A 45 -9.23 -7.59 11.43
CA ALA A 45 -9.94 -8.15 12.57
C ALA A 45 -9.81 -7.28 13.85
N ASP A 46 -8.67 -6.62 14.03
CA ASP A 46 -8.44 -5.72 15.15
C ASP A 46 -9.27 -4.43 14.98
N ILE A 47 -9.30 -3.83 13.80
CA ILE A 47 -10.13 -2.66 13.47
C ILE A 47 -11.61 -2.97 13.71
N ALA A 48 -12.10 -4.08 13.14
CA ALA A 48 -13.51 -4.48 13.25
C ALA A 48 -13.97 -4.71 14.70
N ARG A 49 -13.06 -5.02 15.64
CA ARG A 49 -13.36 -5.21 17.07
C ARG A 49 -13.09 -3.96 17.91
N ALA A 50 -12.03 -3.24 17.59
CA ALA A 50 -11.58 -2.09 18.39
C ALA A 50 -12.47 -0.86 18.19
N VAL A 51 -12.94 -0.60 16.97
CA VAL A 51 -13.79 0.57 16.69
C VAL A 51 -15.12 0.51 17.46
N PRO A 52 -15.93 -0.57 17.40
CA PRO A 52 -17.13 -0.66 18.22
C PRO A 52 -16.84 -0.61 19.72
N ALA A 53 -15.79 -1.32 20.19
CA ALA A 53 -15.42 -1.33 21.60
C ALA A 53 -15.01 0.05 22.13
N PHE A 54 -14.45 0.91 21.28
CA PHE A 54 -14.15 2.30 21.61
C PHE A 54 -15.44 3.11 21.80
N TRP A 55 -16.42 2.96 20.89
CA TRP A 55 -17.69 3.69 20.95
C TRP A 55 -18.61 3.22 22.10
N ASP A 56 -18.50 1.99 22.54
CA ASP A 56 -19.21 1.44 23.72
C ASP A 56 -18.57 1.86 25.06
N ALA A 57 -17.51 2.66 25.05
CA ALA A 57 -16.83 3.09 26.26
C ALA A 57 -17.58 4.23 26.98
N ALA A 58 -17.55 4.25 28.30
CA ALA A 58 -18.21 5.28 29.11
C ALA A 58 -17.54 6.66 29.02
N ASN A 59 -16.26 6.69 28.73
CA ASN A 59 -15.45 7.92 28.61
C ASN A 59 -14.24 7.67 27.71
N LEU A 60 -13.56 8.76 27.32
CA LEU A 60 -12.42 8.73 26.40
C LEU A 60 -11.25 7.88 26.91
N GLU A 61 -10.99 7.88 28.23
CA GLU A 61 -9.89 7.09 28.79
C GLU A 61 -10.18 5.58 28.77
N ASP A 62 -11.42 5.17 29.08
CA ASP A 62 -11.87 3.78 28.92
C ASP A 62 -11.81 3.36 27.44
N GLY A 63 -12.26 4.21 26.52
CA GLY A 63 -12.16 3.99 25.08
C GLY A 63 -10.73 3.78 24.63
N ARG A 64 -9.81 4.62 25.12
CA ARG A 64 -8.38 4.50 24.84
C ARG A 64 -7.79 3.18 25.33
N GLN A 65 -8.14 2.75 26.54
CA GLN A 65 -7.66 1.48 27.10
C GLN A 65 -8.18 0.28 26.31
N ARG A 66 -9.48 0.25 25.96
CA ARG A 66 -10.07 -0.81 25.14
C ARG A 66 -9.42 -0.88 23.75
N LEU A 67 -9.24 0.28 23.10
CA LEU A 67 -8.59 0.37 21.82
C LEU A 67 -7.14 -0.12 21.89
N ALA A 68 -6.37 0.29 22.90
CA ALA A 68 -5.00 -0.14 23.10
C ALA A 68 -4.86 -1.66 23.32
N ALA A 69 -5.84 -2.28 23.98
CA ALA A 69 -5.86 -3.73 24.22
C ALA A 69 -6.15 -4.54 22.95
N LEU A 70 -6.90 -3.99 21.98
CA LEU A 70 -7.34 -4.67 20.76
C LEU A 70 -6.49 -4.34 19.52
N ASP A 71 -5.87 -3.16 19.47
CA ASP A 71 -5.07 -2.68 18.32
C ASP A 71 -3.62 -3.15 18.40
N ARG A 72 -3.36 -4.40 18.04
CA ARG A 72 -2.04 -5.03 18.10
C ARG A 72 -1.08 -4.52 17.05
N GLU A 73 -1.60 -4.16 15.87
CA GLU A 73 -0.81 -3.61 14.75
C GLU A 73 -0.61 -2.09 14.87
N LYS A 74 -1.16 -1.47 15.94
CA LYS A 74 -1.03 -0.03 16.26
C LYS A 74 -1.45 0.89 15.10
N VAL A 75 -2.58 0.57 14.47
CA VAL A 75 -3.11 1.35 13.34
C VAL A 75 -4.10 2.41 13.81
N LEU A 76 -4.90 2.11 14.86
CA LEU A 76 -5.90 3.01 15.44
C LEU A 76 -5.32 3.93 16.54
N GLN A 77 -4.36 3.45 17.32
CA GLN A 77 -3.75 4.22 18.40
C GLN A 77 -3.15 5.56 17.93
N PRO A 78 -2.42 5.66 16.80
CA PRO A 78 -1.92 6.94 16.30
C PRO A 78 -3.02 7.94 15.95
N LEU A 79 -4.16 7.47 15.42
CA LEU A 79 -5.32 8.31 15.12
C LEU A 79 -5.91 8.92 16.39
N LEU A 80 -6.13 8.09 17.42
CA LEU A 80 -6.62 8.58 18.70
C LEU A 80 -5.63 9.54 19.38
N ALA A 81 -4.33 9.21 19.34
CA ALA A 81 -3.28 10.09 19.87
C ALA A 81 -3.26 11.45 19.16
N ALA A 82 -3.40 11.45 17.81
CA ALA A 82 -3.48 12.68 17.01
C ALA A 82 -4.74 13.51 17.31
N ALA A 83 -5.87 12.84 17.62
CA ALA A 83 -7.11 13.51 17.99
C ALA A 83 -7.01 14.24 19.35
N VAL A 84 -6.34 13.64 20.33
CA VAL A 84 -6.21 14.15 21.70
C VAL A 84 -5.02 15.11 21.86
N ALA A 85 -4.03 15.05 20.94
CA ALA A 85 -2.84 15.90 21.03
C ALA A 85 -3.18 17.38 21.00
N GLN A 86 -2.60 18.14 21.93
CA GLN A 86 -2.69 19.60 21.92
C GLN A 86 -1.53 20.20 21.11
N PRO A 87 -1.78 21.28 20.34
CA PRO A 87 -0.70 21.95 19.62
C PRO A 87 0.32 22.52 20.60
N THR A 88 1.60 22.36 20.29
CA THR A 88 2.66 22.99 21.08
C THR A 88 2.58 24.51 20.93
N ALA A 89 2.44 25.22 22.04
CA ALA A 89 2.47 26.68 22.04
C ALA A 89 3.75 27.20 21.36
N LEU A 90 3.66 28.27 20.60
CA LEU A 90 4.76 28.91 19.85
C LEU A 90 5.18 28.22 18.52
N THR A 91 4.36 27.33 17.97
CA THR A 91 4.59 26.78 16.62
C THR A 91 3.67 27.43 15.60
N LEU A 92 4.07 27.42 14.30
CA LEU A 92 3.21 27.84 13.19
C LEU A 92 1.92 27.02 13.14
N GLU A 93 1.95 25.80 13.63
CA GLU A 93 0.77 24.95 13.77
C GLU A 93 -0.25 25.59 14.72
N ALA A 94 0.20 26.17 15.85
CA ALA A 94 -0.67 26.83 16.84
C ALA A 94 -1.35 28.11 16.32
N SER A 95 -0.87 28.71 15.24
CA SER A 95 -1.48 29.90 14.64
C SER A 95 -2.69 29.61 13.73
N GLY A 96 -2.92 28.34 13.36
CA GLY A 96 -4.03 27.92 12.54
C GLY A 96 -5.34 27.72 13.33
N ARG A 97 -6.48 27.59 12.61
CA ARG A 97 -7.77 27.24 13.24
C ARG A 97 -7.67 25.82 13.83
N ALA A 98 -8.17 25.63 15.03
CA ALA A 98 -8.12 24.33 15.75
C ALA A 98 -8.68 23.16 14.91
N GLU A 99 -9.75 23.40 14.17
CA GLU A 99 -10.37 22.46 13.25
C GLU A 99 -9.41 21.99 12.13
N SER A 100 -8.73 22.96 11.52
CA SER A 100 -7.76 22.66 10.44
C SER A 100 -6.54 21.89 10.95
N GLN A 101 -6.10 22.21 12.17
CA GLN A 101 -4.99 21.52 12.84
C GLN A 101 -5.36 20.07 13.16
N LEU A 102 -6.57 19.84 13.72
CA LEU A 102 -7.07 18.50 14.02
C LEU A 102 -7.17 17.65 12.74
N THR A 103 -7.78 18.22 11.69
CA THR A 103 -7.91 17.54 10.38
C THR A 103 -6.55 17.15 9.80
N ARG A 104 -5.56 18.07 9.88
CA ARG A 104 -4.20 17.79 9.41
C ARG A 104 -3.55 16.65 10.19
N ARG A 105 -3.59 16.71 11.54
CA ARG A 105 -2.99 15.67 12.40
C ARG A 105 -3.63 14.30 12.19
N LEU A 106 -4.96 14.23 12.07
CA LEU A 106 -5.66 12.99 11.78
C LEU A 106 -5.27 12.44 10.41
N ARG A 107 -5.15 13.30 9.38
CA ARG A 107 -4.69 12.88 8.05
C ARG A 107 -3.27 12.33 8.09
N ASP A 108 -2.35 13.01 8.78
CA ASP A 108 -0.96 12.58 8.89
C ASP A 108 -0.84 11.22 9.62
N ALA A 109 -1.62 11.03 10.70
CA ALA A 109 -1.68 9.77 11.42
C ALA A 109 -2.29 8.64 10.58
N LEU A 110 -3.35 8.93 9.79
CA LEU A 110 -3.96 8.01 8.85
C LEU A 110 -2.94 7.55 7.79
N HIS A 111 -2.25 8.49 7.15
CA HIS A 111 -1.24 8.17 6.14
C HIS A 111 -0.09 7.32 6.70
N GLN A 112 0.34 7.58 7.94
CA GLN A 112 1.36 6.76 8.59
C GLN A 112 0.88 5.33 8.84
N GLY A 113 -0.35 5.16 9.35
CA GLY A 113 -0.98 3.84 9.51
C GLY A 113 -1.11 3.08 8.20
N LEU A 114 -1.56 3.77 7.14
CA LEU A 114 -1.70 3.18 5.81
C LEU A 114 -0.35 2.81 5.18
N ALA A 115 0.68 3.63 5.35
CA ALA A 115 2.03 3.31 4.87
C ALA A 115 2.56 1.99 5.47
N HIS A 116 2.29 1.74 6.76
CA HIS A 116 2.59 0.46 7.41
C HIS A 116 1.80 -0.69 6.77
N LEU A 117 0.51 -0.51 6.52
CA LEU A 117 -0.33 -1.51 5.86
C LEU A 117 0.02 -1.73 4.37
N GLN A 118 0.59 -0.76 3.68
CA GLN A 118 1.01 -0.85 2.28
C GLN A 118 2.43 -1.41 2.10
N PHE A 119 3.21 -1.51 3.17
CA PHE A 119 4.57 -2.03 3.10
C PHE A 119 4.66 -3.37 2.37
N GLY A 120 5.64 -3.52 1.46
CA GLY A 120 5.87 -4.73 0.67
C GLY A 120 5.00 -4.86 -0.59
N GLN A 121 3.96 -4.04 -0.79
CA GLN A 121 3.16 -4.09 -2.02
C GLN A 121 3.98 -3.72 -3.25
N VAL A 122 4.88 -2.73 -3.13
CA VAL A 122 5.78 -2.32 -4.23
C VAL A 122 6.66 -3.48 -4.67
N LEU A 123 7.16 -4.29 -3.73
CA LEU A 123 7.99 -5.45 -4.07
C LEU A 123 7.17 -6.53 -4.80
N LEU A 124 5.95 -6.83 -4.33
CA LEU A 124 5.07 -7.79 -5.01
C LEU A 124 4.71 -7.33 -6.43
N ALA A 125 4.40 -6.04 -6.60
CA ALA A 125 4.17 -5.45 -7.92
C ALA A 125 5.40 -5.55 -8.82
N SER A 126 6.58 -5.23 -8.30
CA SER A 126 7.85 -5.30 -9.03
C SER A 126 8.17 -6.75 -9.46
N VAL A 127 8.07 -7.72 -8.54
CA VAL A 127 8.28 -9.13 -8.85
C VAL A 127 7.28 -9.60 -9.91
N GLY A 128 6.01 -9.28 -9.74
CA GLY A 128 4.95 -9.68 -10.65
C GLY A 128 5.14 -9.14 -12.07
N SER A 129 5.61 -7.89 -12.19
CA SER A 129 5.83 -7.26 -13.51
C SER A 129 7.17 -7.63 -14.15
N THR A 130 8.22 -7.91 -13.37
CA THR A 130 9.58 -8.10 -13.93
C THR A 130 9.99 -9.57 -14.08
N ALA A 131 9.47 -10.48 -13.23
CA ALA A 131 9.86 -11.89 -13.27
C ALA A 131 9.66 -12.57 -14.64
N PRO A 132 8.58 -12.31 -15.42
CA PRO A 132 8.42 -12.90 -16.74
C PRO A 132 9.51 -12.43 -17.72
N PHE A 133 9.93 -11.16 -17.63
CA PHE A 133 11.00 -10.62 -18.48
C PHE A 133 12.37 -11.17 -18.11
N VAL A 134 12.62 -11.41 -16.82
CA VAL A 134 13.82 -12.11 -16.35
C VAL A 134 13.86 -13.54 -16.89
N GLY A 135 12.72 -14.25 -16.85
CA GLY A 135 12.59 -15.58 -17.46
C GLY A 135 12.81 -15.59 -18.95
N LEU A 136 12.20 -14.61 -19.66
CA LEU A 136 12.37 -14.43 -21.10
C LEU A 136 13.84 -14.14 -21.47
N PHE A 137 14.51 -13.27 -20.72
CA PHE A 137 15.94 -13.02 -20.90
C PHE A 137 16.75 -14.31 -20.77
N GLY A 138 16.46 -15.14 -19.75
CA GLY A 138 17.09 -16.45 -19.59
C GLY A 138 16.90 -17.38 -20.80
N THR A 139 15.71 -17.36 -21.40
CA THR A 139 15.39 -18.14 -22.60
C THR A 139 16.21 -17.66 -23.81
N VAL A 140 16.17 -16.37 -24.06
CA VAL A 140 16.89 -15.77 -25.22
C VAL A 140 18.40 -16.03 -25.10
N TRP A 141 18.95 -15.84 -23.92
CA TRP A 141 20.36 -16.11 -23.65
C TRP A 141 20.71 -17.58 -23.84
N GLY A 142 19.93 -18.50 -23.32
CA GLY A 142 20.15 -19.95 -23.42
C GLY A 142 20.11 -20.43 -24.89
N ILE A 143 19.13 -19.95 -25.67
CA ILE A 143 19.04 -20.27 -27.10
C ILE A 143 20.24 -19.69 -27.87
N TYR A 144 20.61 -18.44 -27.59
CA TYR A 144 21.77 -17.81 -28.23
C TYR A 144 23.05 -18.62 -27.98
N HIS A 145 23.26 -19.05 -26.73
CA HIS A 145 24.45 -19.81 -26.35
C HIS A 145 24.46 -21.22 -26.99
N ALA A 146 23.31 -21.89 -27.05
CA ALA A 146 23.15 -23.19 -27.70
C ALA A 146 23.48 -23.13 -29.19
N LEU A 147 22.96 -22.09 -29.90
CA LEU A 147 23.24 -21.88 -31.33
C LEU A 147 24.70 -21.52 -31.59
N GLY A 148 25.32 -20.71 -30.74
CA GLY A 148 26.74 -20.37 -30.82
C GLY A 148 27.65 -21.58 -30.68
N GLY A 149 27.33 -22.48 -29.72
CA GLY A 149 28.05 -23.74 -29.54
C GLY A 149 27.98 -24.67 -30.78
N MET A 150 26.85 -24.71 -31.48
CA MET A 150 26.71 -25.47 -32.72
C MET A 150 27.55 -24.93 -33.84
N ALA A 151 27.53 -23.59 -34.04
CA ALA A 151 28.32 -22.94 -35.07
C ALA A 151 29.81 -23.25 -34.91
N ALA A 152 30.28 -23.27 -33.67
CA ALA A 152 31.67 -23.63 -33.36
C ALA A 152 32.02 -25.11 -33.57
N ALA A 153 31.03 -26.03 -33.39
CA ALA A 153 31.23 -27.48 -33.57
C ALA A 153 31.17 -27.96 -35.01
N GLY A 154 30.82 -27.11 -36.00
CA GLY A 154 30.79 -27.44 -37.44
C GLY A 154 29.76 -28.52 -37.83
N SER A 155 28.92 -29.00 -36.94
CA SER A 155 27.92 -30.02 -37.20
C SER A 155 26.56 -29.63 -36.66
N ILE A 156 25.58 -29.48 -37.57
CA ILE A 156 24.17 -29.21 -37.21
C ILE A 156 23.47 -30.52 -36.96
N SER A 157 23.23 -30.86 -35.69
CA SER A 157 22.42 -32.02 -35.32
C SER A 157 21.32 -31.53 -34.36
N ILE A 158 20.06 -31.86 -34.66
CA ILE A 158 18.89 -31.51 -33.83
C ILE A 158 19.04 -32.09 -32.44
N ASP A 159 19.60 -33.28 -32.32
CA ASP A 159 19.78 -33.94 -31.00
C ASP A 159 20.67 -33.20 -30.02
N LYS A 160 21.61 -32.40 -30.54
CA LYS A 160 22.52 -31.57 -29.72
C LYS A 160 21.89 -30.26 -29.23
N VAL A 161 20.78 -29.84 -29.83
CA VAL A 161 20.14 -28.54 -29.57
C VAL A 161 18.86 -28.68 -28.77
N SER A 162 18.17 -29.79 -28.91
CA SER A 162 16.87 -30.00 -28.26
C SER A 162 16.95 -29.92 -26.74
N GLY A 163 18.03 -30.45 -26.15
CA GLY A 163 18.25 -30.36 -24.70
C GLY A 163 18.43 -28.93 -24.20
N PRO A 164 19.45 -28.19 -24.66
CA PRO A 164 19.69 -26.80 -24.25
C PRO A 164 18.53 -25.86 -24.53
N ILE A 165 17.82 -26.01 -25.66
CA ILE A 165 16.62 -25.21 -25.95
C ILE A 165 15.50 -25.55 -24.97
N GLY A 166 15.28 -26.83 -24.68
CA GLY A 166 14.31 -27.26 -23.69
C GLY A 166 14.58 -26.68 -22.29
N GLU A 167 15.85 -26.72 -21.87
CA GLU A 167 16.27 -26.10 -20.60
C GLU A 167 16.05 -24.58 -20.60
N ALA A 168 16.34 -23.90 -21.72
CA ALA A 168 16.08 -22.46 -21.83
C ALA A 168 14.59 -22.13 -21.66
N LEU A 169 13.66 -22.88 -22.28
CA LEU A 169 12.22 -22.66 -22.18
C LEU A 169 11.71 -22.77 -20.72
N ILE A 170 12.34 -23.57 -19.87
CA ILE A 170 12.00 -23.69 -18.44
C ILE A 170 12.18 -22.35 -17.73
N MET A 171 13.12 -21.49 -18.15
CA MET A 171 13.34 -20.17 -17.53
C MET A 171 12.13 -19.25 -17.68
N THR A 172 11.50 -19.22 -18.88
CA THR A 172 10.28 -18.44 -19.08
C THR A 172 9.12 -18.98 -18.25
N ALA A 173 8.95 -20.30 -18.21
CA ALA A 173 7.93 -20.94 -17.39
C ALA A 173 8.13 -20.62 -15.91
N ALA A 174 9.38 -20.67 -15.41
CA ALA A 174 9.73 -20.29 -14.04
C ALA A 174 9.41 -18.82 -13.76
N GLY A 175 9.76 -17.89 -14.68
CA GLY A 175 9.44 -16.47 -14.55
C GLY A 175 7.95 -16.20 -14.40
N ILE A 176 7.12 -16.87 -15.22
CA ILE A 176 5.66 -16.77 -15.12
C ILE A 176 5.15 -17.39 -13.81
N ALA A 177 5.67 -18.55 -13.42
CA ALA A 177 5.29 -19.22 -12.17
C ALA A 177 5.59 -18.37 -10.93
N VAL A 178 6.63 -17.56 -10.96
CA VAL A 178 6.96 -16.57 -9.89
C VAL A 178 6.03 -15.37 -9.95
N ALA A 179 5.73 -14.86 -11.15
CA ALA A 179 4.95 -13.64 -11.33
C ALA A 179 3.48 -13.80 -10.92
N VAL A 180 2.84 -14.90 -11.30
CA VAL A 180 1.39 -15.12 -11.09
C VAL A 180 0.99 -15.01 -9.62
N PRO A 181 1.62 -15.73 -8.66
CA PRO A 181 1.29 -15.57 -7.24
C PRO A 181 1.54 -14.16 -6.71
N ALA A 182 2.60 -13.49 -7.17
CA ALA A 182 2.94 -12.13 -6.74
C ALA A 182 1.89 -11.12 -7.16
N VAL A 183 1.41 -11.17 -8.43
CA VAL A 183 0.34 -10.30 -8.94
C VAL A 183 -0.98 -10.57 -8.25
N LEU A 184 -1.35 -11.83 -8.05
CA LEU A 184 -2.58 -12.19 -7.36
C LEU A 184 -2.58 -11.67 -5.92
N ALA A 185 -1.47 -11.86 -5.20
CA ALA A 185 -1.32 -11.37 -3.84
C ALA A 185 -1.36 -9.84 -3.77
N PHE A 186 -0.67 -9.15 -4.68
CA PHE A 186 -0.71 -7.69 -4.79
C PHE A 186 -2.15 -7.17 -4.92
N ASN A 187 -2.94 -7.75 -5.82
CA ASN A 187 -4.33 -7.34 -6.06
C ASN A 187 -5.25 -7.63 -4.85
N VAL A 188 -5.08 -8.80 -4.21
CA VAL A 188 -5.86 -9.16 -3.02
C VAL A 188 -5.51 -8.24 -1.85
N PHE A 189 -4.23 -8.01 -1.60
CA PHE A 189 -3.78 -7.15 -0.51
C PHE A 189 -4.16 -5.69 -0.74
N GLY A 190 -4.16 -5.22 -1.99
CA GLY A 190 -4.66 -3.89 -2.33
C GLY A 190 -6.11 -3.71 -1.88
N LYS A 191 -7.00 -4.68 -2.16
CA LYS A 191 -8.39 -4.64 -1.71
C LYS A 191 -8.52 -4.65 -0.18
N TRP A 192 -7.70 -5.45 0.52
CA TRP A 192 -7.75 -5.49 1.98
C TRP A 192 -7.25 -4.20 2.62
N VAL A 193 -6.20 -3.60 2.07
CA VAL A 193 -5.72 -2.28 2.52
C VAL A 193 -6.77 -1.22 2.31
N SER A 194 -7.42 -1.16 1.12
CA SER A 194 -8.50 -0.19 0.86
C SER A 194 -9.70 -0.36 1.79
N ALA A 195 -10.04 -1.61 2.16
CA ALA A 195 -11.09 -1.85 3.14
C ALA A 195 -10.70 -1.33 4.54
N CYS A 196 -9.46 -1.58 4.99
CA CYS A 196 -8.97 -1.01 6.24
C CYS A 196 -8.91 0.53 6.20
N GLU A 197 -8.51 1.10 5.07
CA GLU A 197 -8.47 2.55 4.84
C GLU A 197 -9.83 3.20 5.04
N ALA A 198 -10.88 2.64 4.44
CA ALA A 198 -12.26 3.15 4.58
C ALA A 198 -12.73 3.14 6.04
N GLU A 199 -12.44 2.07 6.80
CA GLU A 199 -12.78 1.98 8.23
C GLU A 199 -11.99 3.00 9.08
N LEU A 200 -10.70 3.19 8.78
CA LEU A 200 -9.86 4.16 9.46
C LEU A 200 -10.26 5.61 9.16
N GLU A 201 -10.65 5.89 7.92
CA GLU A 201 -11.18 7.20 7.50
C GLU A 201 -12.50 7.50 8.23
N GLY A 202 -13.40 6.53 8.30
CA GLY A 202 -14.64 6.64 9.07
C GLY A 202 -14.36 6.96 10.53
N PHE A 203 -13.50 6.16 11.18
CA PHE A 203 -13.11 6.39 12.56
C PHE A 203 -12.45 7.77 12.79
N ALA A 204 -11.57 8.22 11.88
CA ALA A 204 -10.95 9.54 11.95
C ALA A 204 -11.99 10.68 11.79
N HIS A 205 -12.99 10.47 10.93
CA HIS A 205 -14.10 11.42 10.74
C HIS A 205 -14.92 11.57 12.02
N ASP A 206 -15.33 10.45 12.62
CA ASP A 206 -16.11 10.42 13.86
C ASP A 206 -15.33 11.03 15.04
N LEU A 207 -14.02 10.72 15.16
CA LEU A 207 -13.15 11.36 16.14
C LEU A 207 -13.10 12.88 15.97
N ARG A 208 -13.03 13.36 14.73
CA ARG A 208 -13.03 14.79 14.42
C ARG A 208 -14.33 15.45 14.90
N GLU A 209 -15.47 14.81 14.64
CA GLU A 209 -16.78 15.35 15.02
C GLU A 209 -16.91 15.48 16.55
N ILE A 210 -16.50 14.49 17.32
CA ILE A 210 -16.56 14.53 18.80
C ILE A 210 -15.58 15.56 19.39
N MET A 211 -14.41 15.72 18.77
CA MET A 211 -13.39 16.65 19.28
C MET A 211 -13.64 18.11 18.87
N GLN A 212 -14.63 18.37 18.00
CA GLN A 212 -15.03 19.74 17.66
C GLN A 212 -16.05 20.26 18.68
N PRO A 213 -15.94 21.50 19.15
CA PRO A 213 -17.00 22.08 19.96
C PRO A 213 -18.29 22.17 19.14
N PRO A 214 -19.47 21.88 19.76
CA PRO A 214 -20.74 21.95 19.08
C PRO A 214 -20.97 23.31 18.41
N ASP A 215 -21.60 23.33 17.23
CA ASP A 215 -21.85 24.52 16.39
C ASP A 215 -22.55 25.65 17.15
N SER A 216 -23.26 25.34 18.22
CA SER A 216 -23.91 26.34 19.12
C SER A 216 -22.93 27.29 19.83
N LEU A 217 -21.64 26.96 19.87
CA LEU A 217 -20.58 27.83 20.44
C LEU A 217 -19.81 28.62 19.34
N ARG A 218 -20.13 28.39 18.07
CA ARG A 218 -19.66 29.28 17.01
C ARG A 218 -20.43 30.57 17.13
N SER A 219 -19.78 31.67 17.56
CA SER A 219 -20.37 33.00 17.56
C SER A 219 -21.04 33.24 16.20
N PRO A 220 -22.33 33.66 16.18
CA PRO A 220 -22.95 34.05 14.91
C PRO A 220 -22.08 35.11 14.24
N PRO A 221 -22.01 35.12 12.90
CA PRO A 221 -21.28 36.18 12.20
C PRO A 221 -21.80 37.54 12.67
N PRO A 222 -20.95 38.54 12.91
CA PRO A 222 -21.36 39.83 13.44
C PRO A 222 -22.50 40.39 12.59
N GLU A 223 -23.63 40.62 13.25
CA GLU A 223 -24.91 41.05 12.65
C GLU A 223 -24.82 42.41 11.93
N GLY A 224 -23.65 43.04 11.92
CA GLY A 224 -23.35 44.34 11.28
C GLY A 224 -23.00 44.28 9.78
N ALA A 225 -22.89 43.11 9.13
CA ALA A 225 -22.49 43.05 7.72
C ALA A 225 -23.66 43.09 6.71
N ARG A 226 -24.93 43.21 7.18
CA ARG A 226 -26.11 43.25 6.30
C ARG A 226 -26.70 44.63 6.07
N SER A 227 -26.15 45.71 6.61
CA SER A 227 -26.56 47.06 6.27
C SER A 227 -25.57 47.67 5.28
N GLY A 228 -25.48 47.13 4.09
CA GLY A 228 -24.99 47.86 2.93
C GLY A 228 -25.96 49.01 2.62
N PRO A 229 -25.45 50.22 2.26
CA PRO A 229 -26.29 51.36 1.97
C PRO A 229 -27.28 51.03 0.85
N GLY A 230 -28.56 51.32 1.09
CA GLY A 230 -29.66 51.05 0.20
C GLY A 230 -29.37 51.52 -1.24
N ASN A 231 -29.61 50.62 -2.16
CA ASN A 231 -29.66 50.92 -3.58
C ASN A 231 -30.66 52.06 -3.81
N PRO A 232 -30.26 53.25 -4.33
CA PRO A 232 -31.20 54.33 -4.62
C PRO A 232 -32.18 53.91 -5.70
N ASP A 233 -33.49 54.12 -5.44
CA ASP A 233 -34.62 53.86 -6.28
C ASP A 233 -34.44 54.50 -7.69
N PRO A 234 -34.43 53.73 -8.80
CA PRO A 234 -34.22 54.24 -10.14
C PRO A 234 -35.39 55.07 -10.71
N LYS A 235 -36.43 55.35 -9.94
CA LYS A 235 -37.64 56.08 -10.41
C LYS A 235 -37.67 57.59 -10.15
N ARG A 236 -36.54 58.19 -9.75
CA ARG A 236 -36.53 59.63 -9.42
C ARG A 236 -35.68 60.51 -10.38
N VAL A 237 -35.56 60.13 -11.63
CA VAL A 237 -34.88 60.94 -12.67
C VAL A 237 -35.77 61.03 -13.92
N LEU A 238 -36.96 61.51 -13.79
CA LEU A 238 -37.77 62.09 -14.91
C LEU A 238 -38.73 63.14 -14.33
N ASP A 239 -38.20 64.29 -14.03
CA ASP A 239 -38.90 65.56 -13.97
C ASP A 239 -37.83 66.68 -13.81
N TYR A 240 -37.34 67.12 -14.94
CA TYR A 240 -37.01 68.53 -15.35
C TYR A 240 -36.44 68.50 -16.78
#